data_fbc286c3b8278fce76090cf9e38d36b5
#
_entry.id   fbc286c3b8278fce76090cf9e38d36b5
#
_cell.length_a   1.000
_cell.length_b   1.000
_cell.length_c   1.000
_cell.angle_alpha   90.00
_cell.angle_beta   90.00
_cell.angle_gamma   90.00
#
_symmetry.space_group_name_H-M   'P 1'
#
loop_
_entity.id
_entity.type
_entity.pdbx_description
1 polymer ?
#
loop_
_entity_poly.entity_id
_entity_poly.type
_entity_poly.pdbx_seq_one_letter_code
_entity_poly.pdbx_strand_id
1 'polypeptide(L)'
;LIPELRIPSDRGLEVGILSEMQRNQASARVCQVDLANSYDHKHQPLSPEDASAGLSRMSVDITKVLFRKLATKGHCFGQDTFRTIKATYYRKALDMAAFYQSDAELNGLSYDIDSEERAIEMFAENIMRAGDAFTYVPMETPFIPAWTRIKSAIPDMAYRLRQAVEADNQEQRERLASRQRVA
;
A
#
# COMPACT_ATOMS: atom_id res chain seq x y z
N LEU A 1 18.43 6.70 -10.18
CA LEU A 1 17.52 7.09 -9.10
C LEU A 1 16.90 5.89 -8.37
N ILE A 2 16.28 4.96 -9.09
CA ILE A 2 15.68 3.74 -8.51
C ILE A 2 16.66 2.98 -7.59
N PRO A 3 17.95 2.82 -7.95
CA PRO A 3 18.92 2.13 -7.08
C PRO A 3 19.16 2.79 -5.72
N GLU A 4 18.80 4.06 -5.56
CA GLU A 4 18.98 4.83 -4.33
C GLU A 4 17.71 4.88 -3.47
N LEU A 5 16.57 4.39 -3.97
CA LEU A 5 15.32 4.43 -3.24
C LEU A 5 15.30 3.44 -2.08
N ARG A 6 14.71 3.88 -0.98
CA ARG A 6 14.34 3.05 0.15
C ARG A 6 12.90 2.59 -0.04
N ILE A 7 12.71 1.30 -0.20
CA ILE A 7 11.44 0.69 -0.55
C ILE A 7 10.83 0.05 0.69
N PRO A 8 9.57 0.37 1.07
CA PRO A 8 8.87 -0.39 2.11
C PRO A 8 8.74 -1.87 1.73
N SER A 9 8.83 -2.75 2.71
CA SER A 9 8.71 -4.21 2.50
C SER A 9 7.28 -4.74 2.67
N ASP A 10 6.31 -3.83 2.86
CA ASP A 10 4.90 -4.13 3.05
C ASP A 10 4.03 -3.54 1.93
N ARG A 11 2.71 -3.57 2.11
CA ARG A 11 1.75 -3.03 1.14
C ARG A 11 1.72 -1.49 1.05
N GLY A 12 2.57 -0.80 1.79
CA GLY A 12 2.83 0.64 1.64
C GLY A 12 3.84 0.98 0.54
N LEU A 13 4.18 0.01 -0.32
CA LEU A 13 5.20 0.12 -1.37
C LEU A 13 5.00 1.36 -2.25
N GLU A 14 3.81 1.53 -2.82
CA GLU A 14 3.52 2.62 -3.77
C GLU A 14 3.66 3.99 -3.09
N VAL A 15 3.03 4.16 -1.92
CA VAL A 15 3.11 5.40 -1.14
C VAL A 15 4.55 5.69 -0.71
N GLY A 16 5.28 4.64 -0.33
CA GLY A 16 6.68 4.75 0.04
C GLY A 16 7.55 5.22 -1.13
N ILE A 17 7.39 4.64 -2.31
CA ILE A 17 8.11 5.04 -3.54
C ILE A 17 7.78 6.48 -3.92
N LEU A 18 6.48 6.83 -3.99
CA LEU A 18 6.05 8.20 -4.31
C LEU A 18 6.61 9.22 -3.33
N SER A 19 6.64 8.89 -2.03
CA SER A 19 7.22 9.76 -1.00
C SER A 19 8.72 9.96 -1.18
N GLU A 20 9.46 8.91 -1.55
CA GLU A 20 10.90 9.02 -1.84
C GLU A 20 11.16 9.80 -3.13
N MET A 21 10.32 9.65 -4.14
CA MET A 21 10.39 10.46 -5.36
C MET A 21 10.15 11.94 -5.06
N GLN A 22 9.13 12.26 -4.29
CA GLN A 22 8.85 13.64 -3.84
C GLN A 22 10.02 14.22 -3.05
N ARG A 23 10.64 13.43 -2.17
CA ARG A 23 11.77 13.88 -1.34
C ARG A 23 13.02 14.14 -2.16
N ASN A 24 13.29 13.32 -3.17
CA ASN A 24 14.55 13.34 -3.91
C ASN A 24 14.47 14.12 -5.22
N GLN A 25 13.28 14.46 -5.71
CA GLN A 25 13.07 15.13 -6.98
C GLN A 25 12.16 16.35 -6.82
N ALA A 26 12.46 17.39 -7.58
CA ALA A 26 11.51 18.50 -7.73
C ALA A 26 10.25 17.99 -8.46
N SER A 27 9.07 18.41 -8.01
CA SER A 27 7.79 18.04 -8.62
C SER A 27 7.71 18.36 -10.12
N ALA A 28 8.40 19.40 -10.58
CA ALA A 28 8.54 19.76 -11.99
C ALA A 28 9.22 18.68 -12.85
N ARG A 29 9.86 17.67 -12.25
CA ARG A 29 10.50 16.55 -12.94
C ARG A 29 9.66 15.26 -12.90
N VAL A 30 8.44 15.34 -12.38
CA VAL A 30 7.49 14.23 -12.29
C VAL A 30 6.36 14.51 -13.27
N CYS A 31 6.03 13.53 -14.12
CA CYS A 31 4.90 13.58 -15.02
C CYS A 31 3.98 12.39 -14.79
N GLN A 32 2.71 12.58 -15.10
CA GLN A 32 1.71 11.53 -15.16
C GLN A 32 1.39 11.25 -16.62
N VAL A 33 1.22 9.98 -16.95
CA VAL A 33 0.80 9.53 -18.27
C VAL A 33 -0.36 8.57 -18.11
N ASP A 34 -1.44 8.81 -18.82
CA ASP A 34 -2.57 7.91 -18.90
C ASP A 34 -2.25 6.80 -19.90
N LEU A 35 -2.24 5.57 -19.43
CA LEU A 35 -1.83 4.41 -20.26
C LEU A 35 -2.99 3.83 -21.05
N ALA A 36 -4.21 3.89 -20.52
CA ALA A 36 -5.41 3.34 -21.15
C ALA A 36 -6.68 3.96 -20.56
N ASN A 37 -7.81 3.80 -21.27
CA ASN A 37 -9.13 4.21 -20.80
C ASN A 37 -9.69 3.27 -19.71
N SER A 38 -9.19 2.04 -19.64
CA SER A 38 -9.52 1.06 -18.60
C SER A 38 -8.29 0.28 -18.21
N TYR A 39 -8.21 -0.06 -16.93
CA TYR A 39 -7.14 -0.87 -16.36
C TYR A 39 -7.75 -2.04 -15.59
N ASP A 40 -7.54 -3.23 -16.11
CA ASP A 40 -8.01 -4.46 -15.45
C ASP A 40 -6.95 -4.91 -14.44
N HIS A 41 -7.36 -5.01 -13.17
CA HIS A 41 -6.51 -5.48 -12.09
C HIS A 41 -7.32 -6.26 -11.06
N LYS A 42 -6.65 -7.14 -10.33
CA LYS A 42 -7.27 -7.96 -9.30
C LYS A 42 -7.67 -7.08 -8.10
N HIS A 43 -8.96 -7.00 -7.84
CA HIS A 43 -9.47 -6.40 -6.62
C HIS A 43 -9.21 -7.28 -5.40
N GLN A 44 -8.76 -6.67 -4.30
CA GLN A 44 -8.62 -7.35 -3.02
C GLN A 44 -9.97 -7.36 -2.28
N PRO A 45 -10.30 -8.44 -1.55
CA PRO A 45 -11.50 -8.46 -0.71
C PRO A 45 -11.37 -7.43 0.41
N LEU A 46 -12.50 -6.92 0.89
CA LEU A 46 -12.54 -5.91 1.96
C LEU A 46 -11.92 -6.45 3.25
N SER A 47 -12.27 -7.68 3.64
CA SER A 47 -11.77 -8.40 4.83
C SER A 47 -11.91 -7.60 6.15
N PRO A 48 -13.11 -7.16 6.53
CA PRO A 48 -13.30 -6.35 7.75
C PRO A 48 -12.99 -7.14 9.02
N GLU A 49 -13.21 -8.46 9.01
CA GLU A 49 -12.99 -9.36 10.14
C GLU A 49 -11.53 -9.78 10.31
N ASP A 50 -10.70 -9.57 9.29
CA ASP A 50 -9.29 -9.96 9.31
C ASP A 50 -8.37 -8.80 8.90
N ALA A 51 -7.81 -8.14 9.90
CA ALA A 51 -6.85 -7.04 9.70
C ALA A 51 -5.52 -7.49 9.05
N SER A 52 -5.28 -8.80 8.94
CA SER A 52 -4.08 -9.36 8.31
C SER A 52 -4.27 -9.67 6.82
N ALA A 53 -5.47 -9.47 6.28
CA ALA A 53 -5.83 -9.84 4.91
C ALA A 53 -6.45 -8.67 4.11
N GLY A 54 -6.52 -8.83 2.80
CA GLY A 54 -7.25 -7.97 1.88
C GLY A 54 -6.93 -6.48 1.98
N LEU A 55 -7.96 -5.65 1.78
CA LEU A 55 -7.89 -4.20 1.88
C LEU A 55 -7.67 -3.72 3.32
N SER A 56 -8.13 -4.49 4.32
CA SER A 56 -7.91 -4.17 5.72
C SER A 56 -6.41 -4.09 6.03
N ARG A 57 -5.63 -5.14 5.72
CA ARG A 57 -4.18 -5.12 5.88
C ARG A 57 -3.52 -4.00 5.07
N MET A 58 -3.93 -3.84 3.82
CA MET A 58 -3.36 -2.82 2.93
C MET A 58 -3.53 -1.42 3.51
N SER A 59 -4.69 -1.09 4.04
CA SER A 59 -4.95 0.23 4.65
C SER A 59 -4.11 0.47 5.91
N VAL A 60 -3.91 -0.55 6.75
CA VAL A 60 -3.02 -0.45 7.92
C VAL A 60 -1.57 -0.19 7.47
N ASP A 61 -1.06 -0.96 6.51
CA ASP A 61 0.32 -0.83 6.03
C ASP A 61 0.56 0.55 5.39
N ILE A 62 -0.36 1.02 4.55
CA ILE A 62 -0.30 2.37 3.94
C ILE A 62 -0.31 3.45 5.02
N THR A 63 -1.21 3.36 6.00
CA THR A 63 -1.33 4.35 7.06
C THR A 63 -0.08 4.39 7.94
N LYS A 64 0.52 3.24 8.26
CA LYS A 64 1.82 3.18 8.96
C LYS A 64 2.92 3.89 8.18
N VAL A 65 2.99 3.69 6.87
CA VAL A 65 3.98 4.37 6.02
C VAL A 65 3.75 5.89 6.03
N LEU A 66 2.51 6.36 5.97
CA LEU A 66 2.18 7.78 6.07
C LEU A 66 2.63 8.37 7.41
N PHE A 67 2.34 7.73 8.54
CA PHE A 67 2.79 8.21 9.85
C PHE A 67 4.31 8.26 9.94
N ARG A 68 5.02 7.24 9.48
CA ARG A 68 6.49 7.26 9.43
C ARG A 68 7.04 8.39 8.57
N LYS A 69 6.46 8.61 7.40
CA LYS A 69 6.91 9.69 6.50
C LYS A 69 6.66 11.07 7.09
N LEU A 70 5.52 11.28 7.72
CA LEU A 70 5.22 12.54 8.40
C LEU A 70 6.11 12.73 9.62
N ALA A 71 6.38 11.69 10.40
CA ALA A 71 7.31 11.76 11.52
C ALA A 71 8.74 12.14 11.09
N THR A 72 9.21 11.66 9.93
CA THR A 72 10.52 12.10 9.38
C THR A 72 10.54 13.56 8.96
N LYS A 73 9.37 14.21 8.82
CA LYS A 73 9.22 15.65 8.56
C LYS A 73 9.00 16.47 9.85
N GLY A 74 9.09 15.83 11.02
CA GLY A 74 8.97 16.48 12.32
C GLY A 74 7.55 16.51 12.90
N HIS A 75 6.57 15.82 12.26
CA HIS A 75 5.23 15.71 12.85
C HIS A 75 5.25 14.72 14.02
N CYS A 76 4.72 15.16 15.17
CA CYS A 76 4.56 14.32 16.34
C CYS A 76 3.16 13.70 16.36
N PHE A 77 3.09 12.42 16.70
CA PHE A 77 1.86 11.66 16.80
C PHE A 77 1.67 11.12 18.21
N GLY A 78 0.45 11.24 18.72
CA GLY A 78 -0.01 10.63 19.95
C GLY A 78 -1.43 10.10 19.75
N GLN A 79 -1.98 9.44 20.75
CA GLN A 79 -3.31 8.84 20.69
C GLN A 79 -4.40 9.86 20.31
N ASP A 80 -4.32 11.08 20.81
CA ASP A 80 -5.29 12.13 20.45
C ASP A 80 -5.20 12.54 18.98
N THR A 81 -4.00 12.53 18.42
CA THR A 81 -3.80 12.79 16.99
C THR A 81 -4.46 11.70 16.14
N PHE A 82 -4.27 10.42 16.51
CA PHE A 82 -4.87 9.30 15.76
C PHE A 82 -6.40 9.32 15.85
N ARG A 83 -6.96 9.61 17.03
CA ARG A 83 -8.41 9.80 17.20
C ARG A 83 -8.96 10.94 16.35
N THR A 84 -8.25 12.06 16.30
CA THR A 84 -8.64 13.22 15.48
C THR A 84 -8.59 12.86 13.99
N ILE A 85 -7.55 12.18 13.53
CA ILE A 85 -7.44 11.72 12.14
C ILE A 85 -8.57 10.74 11.81
N LYS A 86 -8.84 9.75 12.69
CA LYS A 86 -9.96 8.81 12.54
C LYS A 86 -11.28 9.55 12.37
N ALA A 87 -11.61 10.46 13.29
CA ALA A 87 -12.87 11.19 13.28
C ALA A 87 -13.01 12.07 12.01
N THR A 88 -11.93 12.75 11.62
CA THR A 88 -11.90 13.59 10.41
C THR A 88 -12.07 12.74 9.16
N TYR A 89 -11.36 11.60 9.07
CA TYR A 89 -11.48 10.66 7.96
C TYR A 89 -12.92 10.14 7.85
N TYR A 90 -13.45 9.61 8.96
CA TYR A 90 -14.80 9.03 8.99
C TYR A 90 -15.86 10.00 8.50
N ARG A 91 -15.86 11.23 9.04
CA ARG A 91 -16.80 12.27 8.62
C ARG A 91 -16.67 12.61 7.13
N LYS A 92 -15.44 12.85 6.68
CA LYS A 92 -15.19 13.18 5.27
C LYS A 92 -15.52 12.05 4.32
N ALA A 93 -15.26 10.82 4.70
CA ALA A 93 -15.57 9.66 3.90
C ALA A 93 -17.09 9.47 3.74
N LEU A 94 -17.89 9.66 4.81
CA LEU A 94 -19.34 9.63 4.72
C LEU A 94 -19.89 10.76 3.83
N ASP A 95 -19.38 11.99 3.95
CA ASP A 95 -19.75 13.11 3.09
C ASP A 95 -19.47 12.77 1.60
N MET A 96 -18.35 12.13 1.32
CA MET A 96 -17.98 11.71 -0.04
C MET A 96 -18.81 10.53 -0.54
N ALA A 97 -19.16 9.56 0.30
CA ALA A 97 -20.04 8.44 -0.08
C ALA A 97 -21.42 8.96 -0.51
N ALA A 98 -21.98 9.89 0.24
CA ALA A 98 -23.25 10.54 -0.12
C ALA A 98 -23.15 11.32 -1.45
N PHE A 99 -22.02 12.00 -1.68
CA PHE A 99 -21.76 12.69 -2.94
C PHE A 99 -21.67 11.70 -4.11
N TYR A 100 -20.91 10.59 -3.97
CA TYR A 100 -20.80 9.57 -5.01
C TYR A 100 -22.09 8.83 -5.28
N GLN A 101 -22.92 8.62 -4.26
CA GLN A 101 -24.27 8.08 -4.46
C GLN A 101 -25.09 8.98 -5.37
N SER A 102 -25.12 10.28 -5.08
CA SER A 102 -25.85 11.26 -5.90
C SER A 102 -25.32 11.34 -7.33
N ASP A 103 -23.99 11.29 -7.50
CA ASP A 103 -23.34 11.28 -8.80
C ASP A 103 -23.66 10.01 -9.60
N ALA A 104 -23.66 8.85 -8.94
CA ALA A 104 -24.04 7.58 -9.55
C ALA A 104 -25.50 7.58 -10.02
N GLU A 105 -26.41 8.09 -9.19
CA GLU A 105 -27.85 8.24 -9.55
C GLU A 105 -28.04 9.11 -10.79
N LEU A 106 -27.35 10.26 -10.86
CA LEU A 106 -27.38 11.16 -12.01
C LEU A 106 -26.87 10.50 -13.30
N ASN A 107 -25.91 9.62 -13.18
CA ASN A 107 -25.29 8.91 -14.32
C ASN A 107 -25.92 7.55 -14.61
N GLY A 108 -27.00 7.16 -13.90
CA GLY A 108 -27.67 5.87 -14.07
C GLY A 108 -26.82 4.67 -13.67
N LEU A 109 -25.85 4.85 -12.75
CA LEU A 109 -24.98 3.81 -12.23
C LEU A 109 -25.54 3.25 -10.91
N SER A 110 -25.26 1.99 -10.63
CA SER A 110 -25.56 1.39 -9.34
C SER A 110 -24.49 1.78 -8.31
N TYR A 111 -24.93 2.08 -7.08
CA TYR A 111 -24.05 2.38 -5.95
C TYR A 111 -24.56 1.71 -4.68
N ASP A 112 -23.72 0.93 -4.03
CA ASP A 112 -24.06 0.20 -2.80
C ASP A 112 -23.54 0.98 -1.59
N ILE A 113 -24.35 1.89 -1.05
CA ILE A 113 -24.01 2.76 0.07
C ILE A 113 -23.66 1.94 1.34
N ASP A 114 -24.37 0.84 1.59
CA ASP A 114 -24.15 0.02 2.78
C ASP A 114 -22.77 -0.68 2.72
N SER A 115 -22.34 -1.07 1.53
CA SER A 115 -21.00 -1.64 1.32
C SER A 115 -19.90 -0.59 1.53
N GLU A 116 -20.13 0.63 1.04
CA GLU A 116 -19.20 1.75 1.21
C GLU A 116 -19.10 2.18 2.67
N GLU A 117 -20.19 2.26 3.40
CA GLU A 117 -20.18 2.60 4.83
C GLU A 117 -19.42 1.58 5.65
N ARG A 118 -19.60 0.26 5.39
CA ARG A 118 -18.81 -0.78 6.03
C ARG A 118 -17.31 -0.66 5.73
N ALA A 119 -16.96 -0.30 4.50
CA ALA A 119 -15.57 -0.05 4.13
C ALA A 119 -14.98 1.16 4.87
N ILE A 120 -15.74 2.24 4.98
CA ILE A 120 -15.36 3.46 5.70
C ILE A 120 -15.13 3.16 7.18
N GLU A 121 -16.02 2.41 7.82
CA GLU A 121 -15.85 1.99 9.21
C GLU A 121 -14.56 1.19 9.43
N MET A 122 -14.34 0.20 8.58
CA MET A 122 -13.12 -0.62 8.64
C MET A 122 -11.86 0.24 8.45
N PHE A 123 -11.84 1.14 7.48
CA PHE A 123 -10.68 2.01 7.25
C PHE A 123 -10.45 2.98 8.40
N ALA A 124 -11.52 3.50 9.01
CA ALA A 124 -11.43 4.35 10.19
C ALA A 124 -10.82 3.59 11.39
N GLU A 125 -11.24 2.35 11.63
CA GLU A 125 -10.62 1.50 12.67
C GLU A 125 -9.15 1.18 12.35
N ASN A 126 -8.80 0.96 11.10
CA ASN A 126 -7.44 0.67 10.67
C ASN A 126 -6.48 1.87 10.86
N ILE A 127 -6.98 3.10 10.88
CA ILE A 127 -6.19 4.29 11.28
C ILE A 127 -5.72 4.14 12.72
N MET A 128 -6.60 3.71 13.64
CA MET A 128 -6.22 3.48 15.05
C MET A 128 -5.22 2.33 15.17
N ARG A 129 -5.48 1.20 14.51
CA ARG A 129 -4.56 0.05 14.50
C ARG A 129 -3.17 0.41 13.99
N ALA A 130 -3.11 1.21 12.93
CA ALA A 130 -1.86 1.72 12.38
C ALA A 130 -1.14 2.68 13.36
N GLY A 131 -1.90 3.52 14.06
CA GLY A 131 -1.39 4.42 15.08
C GLY A 131 -0.80 3.68 16.28
N ASP A 132 -1.49 2.66 16.76
CA ASP A 132 -1.00 1.80 17.85
C ASP A 132 0.29 1.08 17.42
N ALA A 133 0.29 0.43 16.26
CA ALA A 133 1.47 -0.23 15.72
C ALA A 133 2.65 0.76 15.55
N PHE A 134 2.40 1.96 15.05
CA PHE A 134 3.41 3.01 14.93
C PHE A 134 3.96 3.44 16.29
N THR A 135 3.13 3.54 17.31
CA THR A 135 3.55 3.95 18.65
C THR A 135 4.43 2.89 19.31
N TYR A 136 4.05 1.63 19.20
CA TYR A 136 4.81 0.52 19.79
C TYR A 136 6.11 0.22 19.05
N VAL A 137 6.07 0.19 17.73
CA VAL A 137 7.22 -0.16 16.89
C VAL A 137 7.31 0.77 15.68
N PRO A 138 7.82 2.00 15.86
CA PRO A 138 7.90 2.99 14.78
C PRO A 138 8.70 2.51 13.56
N MET A 139 9.62 1.57 13.76
CA MET A 139 10.52 0.99 12.75
C MET A 139 10.16 -0.46 12.39
N GLU A 140 8.96 -0.93 12.73
CA GLU A 140 8.52 -2.32 12.54
C GLU A 140 8.71 -2.84 11.11
N THR A 141 8.52 -1.98 10.13
CA THR A 141 8.76 -2.36 8.74
C THR A 141 10.05 -1.71 8.28
N PRO A 142 11.19 -2.39 8.37
CA PRO A 142 12.43 -1.86 7.84
C PRO A 142 12.30 -1.67 6.33
N PHE A 143 12.79 -0.54 5.84
CA PHE A 143 12.91 -0.35 4.40
C PHE A 143 13.89 -1.38 3.84
N ILE A 144 13.56 -1.93 2.68
CA ILE A 144 14.52 -2.67 1.89
C ILE A 144 15.69 -1.72 1.59
N PRO A 145 16.92 -2.09 1.89
CA PRO A 145 18.08 -1.24 1.63
C PRO A 145 18.14 -0.83 0.16
N ALA A 146 18.61 0.38 -0.11
CA ALA A 146 18.82 0.82 -1.49
C ALA A 146 19.75 -0.16 -2.23
N TRP A 147 19.47 -0.39 -3.50
CA TRP A 147 20.19 -1.37 -4.32
C TRP A 147 21.69 -1.15 -4.38
N THR A 148 22.13 0.11 -4.39
CA THR A 148 23.54 0.49 -4.30
C THR A 148 24.20 -0.03 -3.03
N ARG A 149 23.49 0.05 -1.88
CA ARG A 149 23.98 -0.46 -0.62
C ARG A 149 24.07 -1.99 -0.60
N ILE A 150 23.06 -2.66 -1.19
CA ILE A 150 23.07 -4.12 -1.32
C ILE A 150 24.27 -4.57 -2.17
N LYS A 151 24.49 -3.95 -3.33
CA LYS A 151 25.62 -4.26 -4.21
C LYS A 151 26.96 -4.02 -3.54
N SER A 152 27.08 -2.98 -2.74
CA SER A 152 28.32 -2.70 -2.00
C SER A 152 28.61 -3.76 -0.92
N ALA A 153 27.55 -4.26 -0.25
CA ALA A 153 27.68 -5.28 0.79
C ALA A 153 27.83 -6.70 0.23
N ILE A 154 27.21 -6.98 -0.92
CA ILE A 154 27.15 -8.29 -1.57
C ILE A 154 27.45 -8.10 -3.06
N PRO A 155 28.71 -8.07 -3.49
CA PRO A 155 29.08 -7.75 -4.88
C PRO A 155 28.46 -8.69 -5.93
N ASP A 156 28.26 -9.96 -5.59
CA ASP A 156 27.66 -10.98 -6.47
C ASP A 156 26.13 -11.07 -6.38
N MET A 157 25.48 -10.12 -5.74
CA MET A 157 24.02 -10.12 -5.50
C MET A 157 23.20 -10.26 -6.79
N ALA A 158 23.60 -9.60 -7.88
CA ALA A 158 22.90 -9.69 -9.15
C ALA A 158 22.97 -11.10 -9.77
N TYR A 159 24.06 -11.83 -9.54
CA TYR A 159 24.20 -13.22 -9.95
C TYR A 159 23.30 -14.14 -9.10
N ARG A 160 23.35 -14.00 -7.78
CA ARG A 160 22.52 -14.77 -6.84
C ARG A 160 21.03 -14.57 -7.12
N LEU A 161 20.61 -13.31 -7.39
CA LEU A 161 19.22 -13.02 -7.72
C LEU A 161 18.79 -13.71 -9.02
N ARG A 162 19.61 -13.69 -10.05
CA ARG A 162 19.32 -14.43 -11.30
C ARG A 162 19.18 -15.93 -11.06
N GLN A 163 20.07 -16.53 -10.30
CA GLN A 163 19.97 -17.95 -9.96
C GLN A 163 18.69 -18.26 -9.19
N ALA A 164 18.31 -17.43 -8.22
CA ALA A 164 17.05 -17.61 -7.49
C ALA A 164 15.83 -17.54 -8.43
N VAL A 165 15.79 -16.53 -9.31
CA VAL A 165 14.70 -16.38 -10.29
C VAL A 165 14.64 -17.58 -11.26
N GLU A 166 15.79 -18.09 -11.71
CA GLU A 166 15.84 -19.28 -12.57
C GLU A 166 15.32 -20.53 -11.86
N ALA A 167 15.70 -20.73 -10.57
CA ALA A 167 15.21 -21.82 -9.74
C ALA A 167 13.69 -21.74 -9.53
N ASP A 168 13.17 -20.56 -9.17
CA ASP A 168 11.72 -20.33 -9.00
C ASP A 168 10.96 -20.61 -10.30
N ASN A 169 11.46 -20.14 -11.44
CA ASN A 169 10.85 -20.40 -12.75
C ASN A 169 10.84 -21.88 -13.10
N GLN A 170 11.90 -22.61 -12.77
CA GLN A 170 11.96 -24.06 -13.01
C GLN A 170 10.95 -24.79 -12.14
N GLU A 171 10.88 -24.49 -10.85
CA GLU A 171 9.91 -25.09 -9.93
C GLU A 171 8.46 -24.82 -10.40
N GLN A 172 8.18 -23.60 -10.88
CA GLN A 172 6.87 -23.23 -11.37
C GLN A 172 6.49 -24.01 -12.65
N ARG A 173 7.44 -24.22 -13.56
CA ARG A 173 7.24 -25.06 -14.76
C ARG A 173 6.96 -26.51 -14.41
N GLU A 174 7.67 -27.08 -13.44
CA GLU A 174 7.48 -28.45 -12.96
C GLU A 174 6.11 -28.60 -12.30
N ARG A 175 5.68 -27.63 -11.47
CA ARG A 175 4.33 -27.61 -10.88
C ARG A 175 3.22 -27.55 -11.94
N LEU A 176 3.40 -26.76 -13.00
CA LEU A 176 2.42 -26.67 -14.10
C LEU A 176 2.38 -27.97 -14.91
N ALA A 177 3.54 -28.56 -15.23
CA ALA A 177 3.61 -29.83 -15.94
C ALA A 177 3.01 -31.00 -15.15
N SER A 178 3.18 -31.02 -13.83
CA SER A 178 2.56 -32.03 -12.97
C SER A 178 1.03 -31.92 -12.92
N ARG A 179 0.49 -30.69 -12.91
CA ARG A 179 -0.97 -30.46 -12.96
C ARG A 179 -1.60 -30.90 -14.28
N GLN A 180 -0.90 -30.71 -15.41
CA GLN A 180 -1.38 -31.16 -16.73
C GLN A 180 -1.36 -32.69 -16.93
N ARG A 181 -0.59 -33.42 -16.13
CA ARG A 181 -0.54 -34.88 -16.18
C ARG A 181 -1.62 -35.57 -15.33
N VAL A 182 -2.28 -34.82 -14.44
CA VAL A 182 -3.32 -35.30 -13.53
C VAL A 182 -4.72 -34.91 -14.01
N ALA A 183 -4.84 -34.06 -15.02
CA ALA A 183 -6.08 -33.69 -15.69
C ALA A 183 -6.26 -34.50 -16.98
#